data_b0c1f88272fb8ee8d7d49c4ed389009f
#
_entry.id   b0c1f88272fb8ee8d7d49c4ed389009f
#
_cell.length_a   1.000
_cell.length_b   1.000
_cell.length_c   1.000
_cell.angle_alpha   90.00
_cell.angle_beta   90.00
_cell.angle_gamma   90.00
#
_symmetry.space_group_name_H-M   'P 1'
#
loop_
_entity.id
_entity.type
_entity.pdbx_description
1 polymer ?
#
loop_
_entity_poly.entity_id
_entity_poly.type
_entity_poly.pdbx_seq_one_letter_code
_entity_poly.pdbx_strand_id
1 'polypeptide(L)'
;MSKFSTTKSSPFTGSQIESCLKDCRSLEEAAQKCIDTIYEEFKESLVLLRMFVSVSYSELPRFNQKFVTNLAEEKGIVLELKNETPILCLIGTRGEEPEWNEWRKSKGHIGIPLVSTEFIETIPMVSRLLSDLGLNLNWINNPDSGLDMDVSGNNIAGIFFVEDAKESTDSKKRKIIPMQDFVKTHNVCTVFGIGGRYMLGRKNIVTVIFFTKEKFSKATTHQFVSLINLFKISTMKFVSQNRIFSDERDIGNNYNAFK
;
A
#
# COMPACT_ATOMS: atom_id res chain seq x y z
N MET A 1 8.00 20.03 -12.40
CA MET A 1 8.08 18.68 -11.79
C MET A 1 8.86 18.80 -10.49
N SER A 2 8.30 18.30 -9.43
CA SER A 2 8.85 18.43 -8.09
C SER A 2 9.84 17.31 -7.78
N LYS A 3 10.83 17.59 -6.92
CA LYS A 3 11.76 16.58 -6.38
C LYS A 3 11.50 16.41 -4.89
N PHE A 4 11.62 15.18 -4.39
CA PHE A 4 11.47 14.89 -2.97
C PHE A 4 12.49 15.66 -2.12
N SER A 5 13.74 15.69 -2.56
CA SER A 5 14.84 16.34 -1.86
C SER A 5 14.71 17.84 -1.71
N THR A 6 13.95 18.52 -2.58
CA THR A 6 13.78 19.99 -2.56
C THR A 6 12.39 20.44 -2.10
N THR A 7 11.42 19.52 -1.98
CA THR A 7 10.06 19.83 -1.53
C THR A 7 10.07 20.11 -0.02
N LYS A 8 9.63 21.31 0.39
CA LYS A 8 9.63 21.77 1.79
C LYS A 8 8.26 21.67 2.48
N SER A 9 7.19 21.49 1.72
CA SER A 9 5.82 21.36 2.22
C SER A 9 5.07 20.32 1.39
N SER A 10 3.95 19.81 1.91
CA SER A 10 3.11 18.91 1.12
C SER A 10 2.73 19.56 -0.21
N PRO A 11 3.02 18.93 -1.35
CA PRO A 11 2.65 19.47 -2.66
C PRO A 11 1.15 19.34 -2.94
N PHE A 12 0.40 18.67 -2.05
CA PHE A 12 -1.02 18.39 -2.21
C PHE A 12 -1.82 19.11 -1.13
N THR A 13 -2.81 19.89 -1.56
CA THR A 13 -3.81 20.51 -0.70
C THR A 13 -5.06 19.65 -0.59
N GLY A 14 -5.88 19.87 0.45
CA GLY A 14 -7.15 19.18 0.61
C GLY A 14 -8.05 19.33 -0.61
N SER A 15 -8.15 20.54 -1.17
CA SER A 15 -8.96 20.81 -2.36
C SER A 15 -8.49 20.07 -3.62
N GLN A 16 -7.20 19.87 -3.80
CA GLN A 16 -6.66 19.09 -4.93
C GLN A 16 -7.02 17.61 -4.78
N ILE A 17 -6.87 17.05 -3.58
CA ILE A 17 -7.25 15.67 -3.31
C ILE A 17 -8.77 15.48 -3.47
N GLU A 18 -9.58 16.36 -2.90
CA GLU A 18 -11.04 16.30 -3.02
C GLU A 18 -11.50 16.41 -4.48
N SER A 19 -10.92 17.32 -5.25
CA SER A 19 -11.22 17.48 -6.68
C SER A 19 -10.87 16.22 -7.47
N CYS A 20 -9.71 15.62 -7.20
CA CYS A 20 -9.27 14.37 -7.83
C CYS A 20 -10.23 13.22 -7.55
N LEU A 21 -10.82 13.16 -6.35
CA LEU A 21 -11.65 12.05 -5.89
C LEU A 21 -13.17 12.24 -6.13
N LYS A 22 -13.59 13.40 -6.66
CA LYS A 22 -15.00 13.80 -6.73
C LYS A 22 -15.91 12.76 -7.41
N ASP A 23 -15.48 12.17 -8.51
CA ASP A 23 -16.29 11.26 -9.34
C ASP A 23 -15.98 9.78 -9.08
N CYS A 24 -15.20 9.48 -8.04
CA CYS A 24 -14.88 8.11 -7.69
C CYS A 24 -16.07 7.41 -7.02
N ARG A 25 -16.27 6.13 -7.37
CA ARG A 25 -17.34 5.28 -6.86
C ARG A 25 -16.82 4.23 -5.86
N SER A 26 -15.52 3.96 -5.86
CA SER A 26 -14.86 3.00 -4.98
C SER A 26 -13.55 3.53 -4.42
N LEU A 27 -13.01 2.86 -3.38
CA LEU A 27 -11.69 3.16 -2.84
C LEU A 27 -10.60 2.86 -3.87
N GLU A 28 -10.76 1.80 -4.66
CA GLU A 28 -9.84 1.41 -5.75
C GLU A 28 -9.71 2.54 -6.79
N GLU A 29 -10.84 3.07 -7.29
CA GLU A 29 -10.82 4.20 -8.23
C GLU A 29 -10.14 5.43 -7.62
N ALA A 30 -10.46 5.73 -6.36
CA ALA A 30 -9.86 6.85 -5.64
C ALA A 30 -8.35 6.67 -5.46
N ALA A 31 -7.92 5.45 -5.13
CA ALA A 31 -6.52 5.11 -4.96
C ALA A 31 -5.74 5.27 -6.27
N GLN A 32 -6.26 4.75 -7.38
CA GLN A 32 -5.60 4.86 -8.67
C GLN A 32 -5.47 6.32 -9.11
N LYS A 33 -6.54 7.13 -9.02
CA LYS A 33 -6.47 8.56 -9.35
C LYS A 33 -5.47 9.33 -8.47
N CYS A 34 -5.45 9.04 -7.17
CA CYS A 34 -4.50 9.64 -6.25
C CYS A 34 -3.06 9.27 -6.63
N ILE A 35 -2.80 8.00 -6.93
CA ILE A 35 -1.50 7.48 -7.37
C ILE A 35 -1.06 8.16 -8.67
N ASP A 36 -1.94 8.27 -9.66
CA ASP A 36 -1.64 8.93 -10.94
C ASP A 36 -1.26 10.41 -10.73
N THR A 37 -2.02 11.12 -9.89
CA THR A 37 -1.75 12.54 -9.57
C THR A 37 -0.39 12.72 -8.89
N ILE A 38 -0.07 11.87 -7.91
CA ILE A 38 1.22 11.92 -7.20
C ILE A 38 2.36 11.59 -8.17
N TYR A 39 2.19 10.56 -8.98
CA TYR A 39 3.22 10.11 -9.91
C TYR A 39 3.56 11.20 -10.93
N GLU A 40 2.57 11.86 -11.53
CA GLU A 40 2.81 12.94 -12.50
C GLU A 40 3.55 14.14 -11.86
N GLU A 41 3.28 14.46 -10.60
CA GLU A 41 3.98 15.54 -9.87
C GLU A 41 5.47 15.21 -9.65
N PHE A 42 5.79 13.93 -9.31
CA PHE A 42 7.14 13.49 -8.96
C PHE A 42 7.76 12.55 -10.00
N LYS A 43 7.31 12.57 -11.24
CA LYS A 43 7.67 11.63 -12.29
C LYS A 43 9.18 11.44 -12.48
N GLU A 44 9.96 12.54 -12.40
CA GLU A 44 11.42 12.48 -12.54
C GLU A 44 12.13 11.77 -11.38
N SER A 45 11.47 11.70 -10.23
CA SER A 45 12.01 11.17 -8.97
C SER A 45 11.49 9.79 -8.63
N LEU A 46 10.35 9.37 -9.22
CA LEU A 46 9.69 8.10 -8.93
C LEU A 46 10.01 7.03 -9.96
N VAL A 47 10.33 5.84 -9.47
CA VAL A 47 10.38 4.62 -10.25
C VAL A 47 9.03 3.93 -10.25
N LEU A 48 8.44 3.79 -9.05
CA LEU A 48 7.19 3.06 -8.84
C LEU A 48 6.48 3.60 -7.60
N LEU A 49 5.17 3.73 -7.70
CA LEU A 49 4.28 4.13 -6.63
C LEU A 49 3.16 3.11 -6.49
N ARG A 50 2.90 2.64 -5.26
CA ARG A 50 1.88 1.62 -4.98
C ARG A 50 1.05 1.96 -3.77
N MET A 51 -0.26 1.79 -3.87
CA MET A 51 -1.18 1.94 -2.73
C MET A 51 -1.85 0.62 -2.39
N PHE A 52 -1.83 0.28 -1.12
CA PHE A 52 -2.42 -0.94 -0.58
C PHE A 52 -3.49 -0.62 0.45
N VAL A 53 -4.46 -1.52 0.59
CA VAL A 53 -5.45 -1.52 1.67
C VAL A 53 -5.56 -2.92 2.26
N SER A 54 -5.75 -3.04 3.57
CA SER A 54 -6.08 -4.32 4.19
C SER A 54 -7.58 -4.57 4.13
N VAL A 55 -7.98 -5.76 3.68
CA VAL A 55 -9.39 -6.21 3.54
C VAL A 55 -9.48 -7.66 4.02
N SER A 56 -10.59 -8.06 4.63
CA SER A 56 -10.80 -9.47 5.00
C SER A 56 -10.85 -10.36 3.76
N TYR A 57 -10.31 -11.57 3.83
CA TYR A 57 -10.28 -12.52 2.71
C TYR A 57 -11.66 -12.74 2.09
N SER A 58 -12.71 -12.89 2.92
CA SER A 58 -14.10 -13.08 2.46
C SER A 58 -14.69 -11.89 1.70
N GLU A 59 -14.12 -10.69 1.86
CA GLU A 59 -14.61 -9.45 1.22
C GLU A 59 -13.87 -9.15 -0.10
N LEU A 60 -12.91 -9.99 -0.49
CA LEU A 60 -12.15 -9.81 -1.73
C LEU A 60 -12.99 -10.16 -2.96
N PRO A 61 -12.79 -9.47 -4.09
CA PRO A 61 -13.24 -9.93 -5.39
C PRO A 61 -12.71 -11.34 -5.70
N ARG A 62 -13.45 -12.11 -6.49
CA ARG A 62 -13.08 -13.51 -6.85
C ARG A 62 -11.67 -13.61 -7.45
N PHE A 63 -11.29 -12.65 -8.27
CA PHE A 63 -9.94 -12.59 -8.85
C PHE A 63 -8.87 -12.54 -7.76
N ASN A 64 -9.03 -11.63 -6.77
CA ASN A 64 -8.09 -11.49 -5.66
C ASN A 64 -8.10 -12.72 -4.75
N GLN A 65 -9.29 -13.29 -4.45
CA GLN A 65 -9.39 -14.53 -3.66
C GLN A 65 -8.61 -15.66 -4.31
N LYS A 66 -8.79 -15.87 -5.62
CA LYS A 66 -8.07 -16.92 -6.37
C LYS A 66 -6.55 -16.70 -6.30
N PHE A 67 -6.09 -15.46 -6.47
CA PHE A 67 -4.66 -15.14 -6.37
C PHE A 67 -4.12 -15.47 -4.98
N VAL A 68 -4.81 -15.01 -3.93
CA VAL A 68 -4.39 -15.23 -2.52
C VAL A 68 -4.41 -16.70 -2.16
N THR A 69 -5.41 -17.46 -2.60
CA THR A 69 -5.48 -18.91 -2.36
C THR A 69 -4.29 -19.63 -3.02
N ASN A 70 -4.02 -19.37 -4.30
CA ASN A 70 -2.88 -19.96 -5.00
C ASN A 70 -1.55 -19.61 -4.32
N LEU A 71 -1.38 -18.37 -3.87
CA LEU A 71 -0.20 -17.95 -3.11
C LEU A 71 -0.10 -18.68 -1.77
N ALA A 72 -1.21 -18.86 -1.06
CA ALA A 72 -1.25 -19.58 0.21
C ALA A 72 -0.92 -21.07 0.04
N GLU A 73 -1.38 -21.70 -1.04
CA GLU A 73 -1.03 -23.08 -1.40
C GLU A 73 0.47 -23.18 -1.72
N GLU A 74 1.00 -22.28 -2.56
CA GLU A 74 2.43 -22.24 -2.91
C GLU A 74 3.33 -22.09 -1.67
N LYS A 75 2.88 -21.32 -0.68
CA LYS A 75 3.63 -21.04 0.56
C LYS A 75 3.34 -22.05 1.68
N GLY A 76 2.42 -23.00 1.48
CA GLY A 76 2.05 -23.98 2.48
C GLY A 76 1.25 -23.43 3.68
N ILE A 77 0.60 -22.28 3.52
CA ILE A 77 -0.15 -21.58 4.58
C ILE A 77 -1.68 -21.59 4.35
N VAL A 78 -2.17 -22.42 3.46
CA VAL A 78 -3.61 -22.45 3.09
C VAL A 78 -4.51 -22.76 4.28
N LEU A 79 -4.07 -23.58 5.23
CA LEU A 79 -4.83 -23.93 6.43
C LEU A 79 -4.94 -22.77 7.44
N GLU A 80 -4.06 -21.80 7.35
CA GLU A 80 -4.08 -20.59 8.17
C GLU A 80 -4.99 -19.49 7.58
N LEU A 81 -5.38 -19.63 6.30
CA LEU A 81 -6.22 -18.67 5.60
C LEU A 81 -7.69 -18.82 6.01
N LYS A 82 -8.20 -17.86 6.77
CA LYS A 82 -9.60 -17.80 7.24
C LYS A 82 -10.35 -16.67 6.54
N ASN A 83 -11.67 -16.67 6.66
CA ASN A 83 -12.53 -15.63 6.10
C ASN A 83 -12.16 -14.21 6.60
N GLU A 84 -11.78 -14.11 7.87
CA GLU A 84 -11.43 -12.86 8.53
C GLU A 84 -9.95 -12.49 8.34
N THR A 85 -9.13 -13.38 7.76
CA THR A 85 -7.70 -13.11 7.54
C THR A 85 -7.54 -11.80 6.78
N PRO A 86 -6.81 -10.81 7.33
CA PRO A 86 -6.56 -9.57 6.62
C PRO A 86 -5.61 -9.82 5.45
N ILE A 87 -5.98 -9.29 4.30
CA ILE A 87 -5.17 -9.35 3.08
C ILE A 87 -4.75 -7.93 2.72
N LEU A 88 -3.47 -7.70 2.60
CA LEU A 88 -2.93 -6.42 2.13
C LEU A 88 -2.99 -6.39 0.60
N CYS A 89 -4.02 -5.73 0.06
CA CYS A 89 -4.35 -5.71 -1.36
C CYS A 89 -3.80 -4.47 -2.05
N LEU A 90 -3.21 -4.66 -3.22
CA LEU A 90 -2.83 -3.57 -4.12
C LEU A 90 -4.09 -3.01 -4.77
N ILE A 91 -4.34 -1.70 -4.60
CA ILE A 91 -5.52 -1.00 -5.13
C ILE A 91 -5.18 0.18 -6.06
N GLY A 92 -3.91 0.52 -6.18
CA GLY A 92 -3.43 1.54 -7.11
C GLY A 92 -1.94 1.38 -7.35
N THR A 93 -1.50 1.58 -8.60
CA THR A 93 -0.10 1.46 -8.98
C THR A 93 0.22 2.34 -10.20
N ARG A 94 1.39 2.97 -10.19
CA ARG A 94 1.93 3.73 -11.32
C ARG A 94 3.46 3.67 -11.29
N GLY A 95 4.08 3.45 -12.43
CA GLY A 95 5.53 3.40 -12.53
C GLY A 95 6.04 3.68 -13.93
N GLU A 96 7.36 3.59 -14.09
CA GLU A 96 8.04 3.86 -15.36
C GLU A 96 7.68 2.85 -16.44
N GLU A 97 7.51 1.58 -16.05
CA GLU A 97 7.15 0.53 -16.99
C GLU A 97 5.63 0.49 -17.20
N PRO A 98 5.15 0.45 -18.45
CA PRO A 98 3.72 0.38 -18.74
C PRO A 98 2.99 -0.79 -18.06
N GLU A 99 3.68 -1.92 -17.89
CA GLU A 99 3.15 -3.11 -17.22
C GLU A 99 2.83 -2.89 -15.73
N TRP A 100 3.42 -1.89 -15.10
CA TRP A 100 3.18 -1.57 -13.69
C TRP A 100 1.97 -0.66 -13.47
N ASN A 101 1.34 -0.20 -14.54
CA ASN A 101 0.25 0.78 -14.48
C ASN A 101 -1.14 0.12 -14.39
N GLU A 102 -1.17 -1.20 -14.27
CA GLU A 102 -2.39 -2.00 -14.10
C GLU A 102 -2.18 -2.98 -12.94
N TRP A 103 -2.80 -2.72 -11.79
CA TRP A 103 -2.56 -3.50 -10.58
C TRP A 103 -2.96 -4.98 -10.72
N ARG A 104 -3.98 -5.30 -11.55
CA ARG A 104 -4.41 -6.68 -11.81
C ARG A 104 -3.38 -7.52 -12.57
N LYS A 105 -2.45 -6.86 -13.25
CA LYS A 105 -1.32 -7.50 -13.95
C LYS A 105 -0.07 -7.61 -13.08
N SER A 106 -0.11 -7.11 -11.83
CA SER A 106 1.03 -7.16 -10.92
C SER A 106 1.40 -8.60 -10.58
N LYS A 107 2.67 -8.94 -10.74
CA LYS A 107 3.21 -10.25 -10.35
C LYS A 107 3.56 -10.24 -8.85
N GLY A 108 2.85 -11.02 -8.04
CA GLY A 108 3.22 -11.29 -6.65
C GLY A 108 2.75 -10.30 -5.57
N HIS A 109 2.01 -9.23 -5.92
CA HIS A 109 1.60 -8.21 -4.95
C HIS A 109 0.12 -7.83 -5.00
N ILE A 110 -0.71 -8.59 -5.71
CA ILE A 110 -2.16 -8.36 -5.81
C ILE A 110 -2.84 -8.48 -4.44
N GLY A 111 -2.36 -9.41 -3.60
CA GLY A 111 -2.80 -9.58 -2.23
C GLY A 111 -1.77 -10.37 -1.42
N ILE A 112 -1.38 -9.85 -0.26
CA ILE A 112 -0.45 -10.50 0.67
C ILE A 112 -1.26 -10.91 1.90
N PRO A 113 -1.43 -12.22 2.17
CA PRO A 113 -2.17 -12.68 3.33
C PRO A 113 -1.39 -12.43 4.62
N LEU A 114 -2.04 -11.81 5.60
CA LEU A 114 -1.46 -11.55 6.90
C LEU A 114 -1.94 -12.64 7.88
N VAL A 115 -1.53 -13.90 7.63
CA VAL A 115 -2.05 -15.09 8.33
C VAL A 115 -1.42 -15.28 9.71
N SER A 116 -0.12 -15.05 9.85
CA SER A 116 0.60 -15.17 11.12
C SER A 116 1.82 -14.25 11.15
N THR A 117 2.31 -13.97 12.35
CA THR A 117 3.53 -13.17 12.55
C THR A 117 4.73 -13.85 11.89
N GLU A 118 4.82 -15.18 12.03
CA GLU A 118 5.90 -16.01 11.49
C GLU A 118 5.94 -15.91 9.96
N PHE A 119 4.79 -15.98 9.29
CA PHE A 119 4.71 -15.83 7.85
C PHE A 119 5.13 -14.42 7.41
N ILE A 120 4.63 -13.37 8.07
CA ILE A 120 4.96 -11.98 7.72
C ILE A 120 6.44 -11.70 7.91
N GLU A 121 7.08 -12.26 8.94
CA GLU A 121 8.52 -12.15 9.14
C GLU A 121 9.35 -12.79 8.01
N THR A 122 8.75 -13.67 7.19
CA THR A 122 9.44 -14.19 6.00
C THR A 122 9.57 -13.15 4.89
N ILE A 123 8.80 -12.05 4.95
CA ILE A 123 8.75 -10.97 3.96
C ILE A 123 9.31 -9.68 4.59
N PRO A 124 10.64 -9.42 4.53
CA PRO A 124 11.30 -8.35 5.28
C PRO A 124 10.66 -6.97 5.09
N MET A 125 10.30 -6.64 3.86
CA MET A 125 9.68 -5.35 3.53
C MET A 125 8.31 -5.20 4.21
N VAL A 126 7.47 -6.24 4.19
CA VAL A 126 6.12 -6.18 4.79
C VAL A 126 6.20 -6.14 6.30
N SER A 127 7.03 -7.00 6.90
CA SER A 127 7.28 -7.00 8.35
C SER A 127 7.72 -5.63 8.83
N ARG A 128 8.72 -5.03 8.17
CA ARG A 128 9.24 -3.71 8.50
C ARG A 128 8.18 -2.61 8.28
N LEU A 129 7.44 -2.66 7.17
CA LEU A 129 6.36 -1.73 6.87
C LEU A 129 5.32 -1.70 7.99
N LEU A 130 4.77 -2.85 8.36
CA LEU A 130 3.73 -2.93 9.39
C LEU A 130 4.25 -2.43 10.74
N SER A 131 5.46 -2.82 11.14
CA SER A 131 6.11 -2.35 12.36
C SER A 131 6.31 -0.82 12.37
N ASP A 132 6.86 -0.25 11.28
CA ASP A 132 7.14 1.19 11.16
C ASP A 132 5.83 2.02 11.08
N LEU A 133 4.71 1.42 10.66
CA LEU A 133 3.38 2.03 10.72
C LEU A 133 2.77 1.99 12.14
N GLY A 134 3.47 1.44 13.12
CA GLY A 134 3.01 1.32 14.50
C GLY A 134 1.99 0.20 14.72
N LEU A 135 1.98 -0.81 13.86
CA LEU A 135 1.12 -1.97 13.98
C LEU A 135 1.83 -3.05 14.77
N ASN A 136 1.28 -3.39 15.93
CA ASN A 136 1.75 -4.55 16.68
C ASN A 136 1.34 -5.83 15.93
N LEU A 137 2.30 -6.62 15.46
CA LEU A 137 2.01 -7.85 14.69
C LEU A 137 1.24 -8.91 15.49
N ASN A 138 1.23 -8.82 16.81
CA ASN A 138 0.49 -9.77 17.67
C ASN A 138 -1.03 -9.77 17.42
N TRP A 139 -1.61 -8.69 16.87
CA TRP A 139 -3.03 -8.68 16.51
C TRP A 139 -3.37 -9.66 15.38
N ILE A 140 -2.38 -10.03 14.58
CA ILE A 140 -2.56 -10.99 13.49
C ILE A 140 -2.87 -12.38 14.06
N ASN A 141 -2.15 -12.77 15.11
CA ASN A 141 -2.35 -14.04 15.80
C ASN A 141 -3.58 -14.02 16.73
N ASN A 142 -4.01 -12.83 17.16
CA ASN A 142 -5.12 -12.64 18.10
C ASN A 142 -6.06 -11.52 17.61
N PRO A 143 -6.91 -11.77 16.59
CA PRO A 143 -7.79 -10.74 16.01
C PRO A 143 -8.78 -10.13 17.02
N ASP A 144 -9.15 -10.89 18.06
CA ASP A 144 -10.09 -10.49 19.09
C ASP A 144 -9.45 -9.64 20.21
N SER A 145 -8.12 -9.63 20.33
CA SER A 145 -7.42 -8.88 21.38
C SER A 145 -7.48 -7.36 21.22
N GLY A 146 -8.37 -6.89 20.34
CA GLY A 146 -8.46 -5.47 19.98
C GLY A 146 -7.13 -5.01 19.41
N LEU A 147 -7.13 -4.31 18.32
CA LEU A 147 -5.90 -3.70 17.81
C LEU A 147 -5.46 -2.63 18.81
N ASP A 148 -4.86 -3.06 19.92
CA ASP A 148 -4.11 -2.21 20.81
C ASP A 148 -2.91 -1.67 20.01
N MET A 149 -3.19 -0.66 19.20
CA MET A 149 -2.16 0.33 18.96
C MET A 149 -1.85 0.89 20.35
N ASP A 150 -0.59 0.97 20.65
CA ASP A 150 -0.11 1.78 21.76
C ASP A 150 -0.74 3.16 21.60
N VAL A 151 -1.89 3.38 22.29
CA VAL A 151 -2.73 4.59 22.17
C VAL A 151 -2.03 5.79 22.81
N SER A 152 -0.79 5.59 23.27
CA SER A 152 0.04 6.63 23.91
C SER A 152 0.58 7.69 22.94
N GLY A 153 0.30 7.60 21.65
CA GLY A 153 0.70 8.63 20.70
C GLY A 153 -0.34 8.88 19.62
N ASN A 154 -0.65 10.13 19.37
CA ASN A 154 -1.49 10.72 18.32
C ASN A 154 -1.11 10.30 16.86
N ASN A 155 -0.55 9.12 16.63
CA ASN A 155 -0.07 8.69 15.31
C ASN A 155 -1.21 8.17 14.44
N ILE A 156 -1.91 9.12 13.83
CA ILE A 156 -2.91 8.87 12.78
C ILE A 156 -2.25 8.25 11.54
N ALA A 157 -0.93 8.40 11.38
CA ALA A 157 -0.12 7.80 10.31
C ALA A 157 1.32 7.51 10.74
N GLY A 158 1.86 6.37 10.30
CA GLY A 158 3.25 5.98 10.47
C GLY A 158 4.08 6.17 9.18
N ILE A 159 5.40 6.11 9.33
CA ILE A 159 6.36 6.27 8.22
C ILE A 159 7.31 5.07 8.19
N PHE A 160 7.17 4.25 7.15
CA PHE A 160 8.17 3.26 6.74
C PHE A 160 9.29 3.96 5.98
N PHE A 161 10.56 3.63 6.27
CA PHE A 161 11.68 4.27 5.62
C PHE A 161 12.89 3.33 5.46
N VAL A 162 13.36 3.23 4.22
CA VAL A 162 14.57 2.51 3.81
C VAL A 162 15.48 3.49 3.10
N GLU A 163 16.54 3.92 3.78
CA GLU A 163 17.45 4.97 3.30
C GLU A 163 18.20 4.56 2.03
N ASP A 164 18.65 3.32 1.99
CA ASP A 164 19.37 2.75 0.84
C ASP A 164 18.77 1.40 0.47
N ALA A 165 18.03 1.37 -0.65
CA ALA A 165 17.36 0.17 -1.12
C ALA A 165 18.32 -0.97 -1.50
N LYS A 166 19.57 -0.64 -1.86
CA LYS A 166 20.61 -1.61 -2.22
C LYS A 166 21.26 -2.24 -0.99
N GLU A 167 21.48 -1.44 0.06
CA GLU A 167 22.31 -1.87 1.19
C GLU A 167 21.52 -2.22 2.44
N SER A 168 20.34 -1.61 2.65
CA SER A 168 19.57 -1.81 3.88
C SER A 168 19.16 -3.26 4.11
N THR A 169 19.46 -3.76 5.31
CA THR A 169 19.11 -5.12 5.76
C THR A 169 18.32 -5.11 7.07
N ASP A 170 17.61 -6.18 7.32
CA ASP A 170 16.98 -6.45 8.62
C ASP A 170 17.98 -7.03 9.65
N SER A 171 17.48 -7.31 10.86
CA SER A 171 18.30 -7.92 11.93
C SER A 171 18.85 -9.31 11.57
N LYS A 172 18.22 -10.02 10.64
CA LYS A 172 18.61 -11.33 10.12
C LYS A 172 19.55 -11.19 8.89
N LYS A 173 20.04 -9.96 8.59
CA LYS A 173 20.90 -9.62 7.44
C LYS A 173 20.27 -9.87 6.06
N ARG A 174 18.95 -9.97 5.96
CA ARG A 174 18.22 -10.08 4.70
C ARG A 174 17.95 -8.67 4.14
N LYS A 175 18.02 -8.51 2.82
CA LYS A 175 17.66 -7.22 2.18
C LYS A 175 16.22 -6.86 2.48
N ILE A 176 15.98 -5.62 2.95
CA ILE A 176 14.62 -5.12 3.23
C ILE A 176 13.82 -5.04 1.92
N ILE A 177 14.46 -4.59 0.83
CA ILE A 177 13.86 -4.66 -0.51
C ILE A 177 14.44 -5.91 -1.21
N PRO A 178 13.69 -7.02 -1.28
CA PRO A 178 14.26 -8.30 -1.74
C PRO A 178 14.55 -8.34 -3.24
N MET A 179 13.80 -7.59 -4.06
CA MET A 179 13.92 -7.56 -5.53
C MET A 179 15.13 -6.70 -5.96
N GLN A 180 16.35 -7.19 -5.70
CA GLN A 180 17.56 -6.43 -5.94
C GLN A 180 17.86 -6.16 -7.43
N ASP A 181 17.40 -7.00 -8.34
CA ASP A 181 17.51 -6.75 -9.79
C ASP A 181 16.66 -5.54 -10.19
N PHE A 182 15.42 -5.45 -9.68
CA PHE A 182 14.57 -4.26 -9.85
C PHE A 182 15.27 -3.01 -9.29
N VAL A 183 15.82 -3.09 -8.07
CA VAL A 183 16.51 -1.98 -7.42
C VAL A 183 17.68 -1.48 -8.27
N LYS A 184 18.48 -2.39 -8.84
CA LYS A 184 19.66 -2.06 -9.68
C LYS A 184 19.25 -1.52 -11.04
N THR A 185 18.33 -2.22 -11.74
CA THR A 185 17.91 -1.88 -13.11
C THR A 185 17.29 -0.49 -13.17
N HIS A 186 16.44 -0.15 -12.19
CA HIS A 186 15.72 1.13 -12.17
C HIS A 186 16.37 2.20 -11.28
N ASN A 187 17.58 1.94 -10.76
CA ASN A 187 18.31 2.86 -9.91
C ASN A 187 17.51 3.33 -8.68
N VAL A 188 16.78 2.42 -8.04
CA VAL A 188 16.04 2.73 -6.81
C VAL A 188 17.04 3.05 -5.70
N CYS A 189 16.93 4.24 -5.13
CA CYS A 189 17.80 4.73 -4.05
C CYS A 189 17.09 4.62 -2.69
N THR A 190 16.10 5.47 -2.44
CA THR A 190 15.32 5.47 -1.19
C THR A 190 13.93 4.88 -1.42
N VAL A 191 13.47 4.06 -0.49
CA VAL A 191 12.09 3.58 -0.46
C VAL A 191 11.43 4.06 0.82
N PHE A 192 10.26 4.68 0.72
CA PHE A 192 9.49 5.04 1.89
C PHE A 192 8.01 4.74 1.71
N GLY A 193 7.30 4.62 2.80
CA GLY A 193 5.86 4.46 2.80
C GLY A 193 5.23 5.29 3.90
N ILE A 194 4.03 5.75 3.65
CA ILE A 194 3.19 6.42 4.63
C ILE A 194 1.86 5.70 4.69
N GLY A 195 1.33 5.51 5.89
CA GLY A 195 0.10 4.74 6.03
C GLY A 195 -0.43 4.77 7.45
N GLY A 196 -1.61 4.20 7.61
CA GLY A 196 -2.24 4.09 8.91
C GLY A 196 -3.66 3.57 8.78
N ARG A 197 -4.34 3.46 9.92
CA ARG A 197 -5.70 2.95 10.00
C ARG A 197 -6.73 4.02 9.65
N TYR A 198 -7.85 3.57 9.10
CA TYR A 198 -9.07 4.38 9.07
C TYR A 198 -9.64 4.51 10.50
N MET A 199 -10.06 5.71 10.88
CA MET A 199 -10.46 6.01 12.26
C MET A 199 -11.88 5.54 12.61
N LEU A 200 -12.76 5.34 11.62
CA LEU A 200 -14.18 5.02 11.83
C LEU A 200 -14.54 3.70 11.13
N GLY A 201 -15.25 2.84 11.85
CA GLY A 201 -16.02 1.69 11.38
C GLY A 201 -15.22 0.43 11.15
N ARG A 202 -14.24 0.40 10.28
CA ARG A 202 -13.48 -0.81 9.91
C ARG A 202 -12.02 -0.71 10.28
N LYS A 203 -11.43 -1.86 10.59
CA LYS A 203 -10.00 -1.96 10.96
C LYS A 203 -9.07 -1.92 9.72
N ASN A 204 -9.49 -1.30 8.61
CA ASN A 204 -8.68 -1.25 7.40
C ASN A 204 -7.47 -0.35 7.59
N ILE A 205 -6.34 -0.81 7.09
CA ILE A 205 -5.09 -0.07 6.99
C ILE A 205 -4.93 0.34 5.53
N VAL A 206 -4.52 1.58 5.28
CA VAL A 206 -4.09 2.02 3.95
C VAL A 206 -2.65 2.49 4.02
N THR A 207 -1.87 2.16 3.00
CA THR A 207 -0.48 2.62 2.88
C THR A 207 -0.13 2.89 1.43
N VAL A 208 0.68 3.92 1.22
CA VAL A 208 1.30 4.20 -0.08
C VAL A 208 2.80 4.06 0.04
N ILE A 209 3.43 3.40 -0.94
CA ILE A 209 4.86 3.09 -0.97
C ILE A 209 5.47 3.72 -2.20
N PHE A 210 6.54 4.47 -1.98
CA PHE A 210 7.30 5.24 -2.96
C PHE A 210 8.67 4.58 -3.18
N PHE A 211 8.95 4.15 -4.40
CA PHE A 211 10.28 3.72 -4.84
C PHE A 211 10.91 4.86 -5.62
N THR A 212 11.98 5.46 -5.10
CA THR A 212 12.52 6.71 -5.63
C THR A 212 13.95 6.56 -6.15
N LYS A 213 14.31 7.41 -7.13
CA LYS A 213 15.69 7.55 -7.65
C LYS A 213 16.56 8.47 -6.80
N GLU A 214 15.96 9.18 -5.84
CA GLU A 214 16.65 10.15 -5.01
C GLU A 214 17.06 9.56 -3.67
N LYS A 215 18.20 10.05 -3.13
CA LYS A 215 18.60 9.84 -1.74
C LYS A 215 18.19 11.06 -0.91
N PHE A 216 17.47 10.83 0.19
CA PHE A 216 17.07 11.86 1.15
C PHE A 216 16.88 11.25 2.54
N SER A 217 16.78 12.10 3.55
CA SER A 217 16.61 11.65 4.94
C SER A 217 15.14 11.35 5.28
N LYS A 218 14.91 10.57 6.34
CA LYS A 218 13.56 10.30 6.85
C LYS A 218 12.78 11.58 7.16
N ALA A 219 13.45 12.65 7.59
CA ALA A 219 12.82 13.94 7.88
C ALA A 219 12.06 14.50 6.68
N THR A 220 12.55 14.29 5.46
CA THR A 220 11.89 14.71 4.21
C THR A 220 10.51 14.05 4.02
N THR A 221 10.30 12.85 4.54
CA THR A 221 9.04 12.12 4.35
C THR A 221 7.89 12.64 5.18
N HIS A 222 8.15 13.37 6.28
CA HIS A 222 7.11 13.87 7.18
C HIS A 222 6.11 14.81 6.51
N GLN A 223 6.53 15.55 5.50
CA GLN A 223 5.66 16.43 4.74
C GLN A 223 4.57 15.69 3.95
N PHE A 224 4.75 14.39 3.69
CA PHE A 224 3.77 13.56 2.98
C PHE A 224 2.74 12.91 3.91
N VAL A 225 2.89 13.01 5.24
CA VAL A 225 1.94 12.44 6.20
C VAL A 225 0.55 13.06 6.05
N SER A 226 0.47 14.36 5.74
CA SER A 226 -0.79 15.03 5.47
C SER A 226 -1.53 14.43 4.28
N LEU A 227 -0.83 13.97 3.25
CA LEU A 227 -1.40 13.36 2.06
C LEU A 227 -2.25 12.12 2.42
N ILE A 228 -1.69 11.18 3.18
CA ILE A 228 -2.43 9.97 3.55
C ILE A 228 -3.60 10.27 4.49
N ASN A 229 -3.48 11.27 5.36
CA ASN A 229 -4.57 11.68 6.23
C ASN A 229 -5.72 12.32 5.42
N LEU A 230 -5.42 13.20 4.47
CA LEU A 230 -6.40 13.77 3.56
C LEU A 230 -7.08 12.68 2.72
N PHE A 231 -6.30 11.76 2.15
CA PHE A 231 -6.84 10.63 1.42
C PHE A 231 -7.82 9.80 2.27
N LYS A 232 -7.44 9.43 3.51
CA LYS A 232 -8.31 8.68 4.42
C LYS A 232 -9.62 9.42 4.72
N ILE A 233 -9.55 10.72 5.00
CA ILE A 233 -10.74 11.53 5.29
C ILE A 233 -11.67 11.56 4.07
N SER A 234 -11.14 11.88 2.89
CA SER A 234 -11.91 12.02 1.65
C SER A 234 -12.51 10.70 1.15
N THR A 235 -11.92 9.55 1.54
CA THR A 235 -12.35 8.21 1.11
C THR A 235 -13.08 7.41 2.18
N MET A 236 -13.29 7.97 3.38
CA MET A 236 -13.97 7.33 4.51
C MET A 236 -15.32 6.74 4.12
N LYS A 237 -16.08 7.45 3.27
CA LYS A 237 -17.38 7.00 2.76
C LYS A 237 -17.31 5.66 2.02
N PHE A 238 -16.22 5.40 1.28
CA PHE A 238 -16.07 4.13 0.55
C PHE A 238 -15.82 2.98 1.51
N VAL A 239 -14.96 3.19 2.51
CA VAL A 239 -14.66 2.19 3.53
C VAL A 239 -15.88 1.88 4.39
N SER A 240 -16.59 2.89 4.88
CA SER A 240 -17.79 2.71 5.72
C SER A 240 -18.93 1.99 4.99
N GLN A 241 -19.03 2.16 3.67
CA GLN A 241 -20.04 1.53 2.81
C GLN A 241 -19.58 0.23 2.17
N ASN A 242 -18.40 -0.29 2.53
CA ASN A 242 -17.77 -1.46 1.91
C ASN A 242 -17.59 -1.37 0.39
N ARG A 243 -17.39 -0.17 -0.13
CA ARG A 243 -17.09 0.09 -1.54
C ARG A 243 -15.59 0.19 -1.77
N ILE A 244 -14.88 -0.91 -1.46
CA ILE A 244 -13.42 -0.96 -1.59
C ILE A 244 -13.03 -1.16 -3.05
N PHE A 245 -13.58 -2.16 -3.71
CA PHE A 245 -13.31 -2.50 -5.10
C PHE A 245 -14.42 -2.00 -6.02
N SER A 246 -14.07 -1.74 -7.28
CA SER A 246 -15.04 -1.47 -8.34
C SER A 246 -15.79 -2.76 -8.66
N ASP A 247 -17.09 -2.67 -9.00
CA ASP A 247 -17.92 -3.84 -9.31
C ASP A 247 -17.32 -4.66 -10.47
N GLU A 248 -17.27 -5.99 -10.32
CA GLU A 248 -16.80 -6.90 -11.38
C GLU A 248 -17.58 -6.74 -12.69
N ARG A 249 -18.83 -6.26 -12.63
CA ARG A 249 -19.71 -5.99 -13.79
C ARG A 249 -19.23 -4.81 -14.63
N ASP A 250 -18.64 -3.79 -14.02
CA ASP A 250 -18.06 -2.64 -14.75
C ASP A 250 -16.76 -2.99 -15.46
N ILE A 251 -16.08 -4.03 -15.03
CA ILE A 251 -14.80 -4.50 -15.60
C ILE A 251 -15.04 -5.24 -16.93
N GLY A 252 -16.14 -5.99 -17.06
CA GLY A 252 -16.48 -6.75 -18.27
C GLY A 252 -16.72 -5.88 -19.51
N ASN A 253 -17.19 -4.64 -19.32
CA ASN A 253 -17.47 -3.71 -20.42
C ASN A 253 -16.19 -3.04 -20.99
N ASN A 254 -15.13 -2.92 -20.19
CA ASN A 254 -13.86 -2.35 -20.66
C ASN A 254 -12.94 -3.37 -21.35
N TYR A 255 -13.11 -4.68 -21.09
CA TYR A 255 -12.31 -5.71 -21.76
C TYR A 255 -12.71 -5.94 -23.24
N ASN A 256 -13.96 -5.62 -23.61
CA ASN A 256 -14.43 -5.73 -25.00
C ASN A 256 -14.08 -4.53 -25.88
N ALA A 257 -13.53 -3.45 -25.32
CA ALA A 257 -13.14 -2.26 -26.08
C ALA A 257 -11.69 -2.32 -26.63
N PHE A 258 -10.94 -3.39 -26.34
CA PHE A 258 -9.54 -3.58 -26.76
C PHE A 258 -9.30 -4.94 -27.47
N LYS A 259 -10.34 -5.42 -28.18
CA LYS A 259 -10.16 -6.50 -29.17
C LYS A 259 -10.07 -5.94 -30.57
#